data_3d64544d1f772b5279e32bc6b4433854
#
_entry.id   3d64544d1f772b5279e32bc6b4433854
#
_cell.length_a   1.000
_cell.length_b   1.000
_cell.length_c   1.000
_cell.angle_alpha   90.00
_cell.angle_beta   90.00
_cell.angle_gamma   90.00
#
_symmetry.space_group_name_H-M   'P 1'
#
loop_
_entity.id
_entity.type
_entity.pdbx_description
1 polymer ?
#
loop_
_entity_poly.entity_id
_entity_poly.type
_entity_poly.pdbx_seq_one_letter_code
_entity_poly.pdbx_strand_id
1 'polypeptide(L)'
;MDKLDVQILSNLLNNCRIPDRQIGKEIGISGVAVRSRIQKMIGRKIIEEFALKIEPPVLGYSVLYFVVVGKELVDILNKIRLVGEPFFVVPCVGGVTVCSIVVKEDPKTKMELAKNLLNDVRVLSIFEAKNPEIRSDLTKTDIEIIDILLKNPRLKIEEISKRSGFSTKTVTRSLDKLQNDEAIQFTLIYDPRNMGEFIPFAILVSVQGDVKKTLLRLQKEFTRAFLQKPFVHIDKIVLFMYSDNIFKIDDLSRRVHDIEGVNSVDLFIPKKINFPQKWVKDTIEQVKRSKRLHLMPEIHS
;
A
#
# COMPACT_ATOMS: atom_id res chain seq x y z
N MET A 1 10.64 8.60 -18.66
CA MET A 1 10.60 7.13 -18.48
C MET A 1 10.35 6.45 -19.80
N ASP A 2 10.90 5.26 -20.03
CA ASP A 2 10.53 4.37 -21.13
C ASP A 2 9.78 3.13 -20.61
N LYS A 3 9.37 2.23 -21.50
CA LYS A 3 8.64 1.01 -21.13
C LYS A 3 9.43 0.08 -20.18
N LEU A 4 10.75 0.01 -20.32
CA LEU A 4 11.59 -0.79 -19.43
C LEU A 4 11.62 -0.19 -18.03
N ASP A 5 11.65 1.14 -17.90
CA ASP A 5 11.58 1.82 -16.61
C ASP A 5 10.25 1.53 -15.90
N VAL A 6 9.11 1.52 -16.63
CA VAL A 6 7.80 1.16 -16.06
C VAL A 6 7.79 -0.29 -15.58
N GLN A 7 8.36 -1.22 -16.35
CA GLN A 7 8.46 -2.63 -15.95
C GLN A 7 9.33 -2.81 -14.70
N ILE A 8 10.45 -2.08 -14.60
CA ILE A 8 11.30 -2.09 -13.39
C ILE A 8 10.51 -1.50 -12.21
N LEU A 9 9.83 -0.37 -12.41
CA LEU A 9 9.01 0.26 -11.36
C LEU A 9 7.91 -0.69 -10.88
N SER A 10 7.22 -1.37 -11.79
CA SER A 10 6.18 -2.36 -11.47
C SER A 10 6.73 -3.52 -10.63
N ASN A 11 7.88 -4.08 -11.00
CA ASN A 11 8.55 -5.11 -10.21
C ASN A 11 8.85 -4.64 -8.78
N LEU A 12 9.40 -3.43 -8.64
CA LEU A 12 9.77 -2.86 -7.35
C LEU A 12 8.55 -2.46 -6.50
N LEU A 13 7.44 -2.06 -7.11
CA LEU A 13 6.16 -1.80 -6.42
C LEU A 13 5.59 -3.09 -5.80
N ASN A 14 5.77 -4.22 -6.48
CA ASN A 14 5.31 -5.52 -5.97
C ASN A 14 6.28 -6.12 -4.94
N ASN A 15 7.59 -5.90 -5.10
CA ASN A 15 8.60 -6.27 -4.11
C ASN A 15 9.89 -5.49 -4.33
N CYS A 16 10.13 -4.45 -3.55
CA CYS A 16 11.34 -3.63 -3.68
C CYS A 16 12.64 -4.36 -3.27
N ARG A 17 12.57 -5.57 -2.74
CA ARG A 17 13.72 -6.43 -2.39
C ARG A 17 14.12 -7.38 -3.51
N ILE A 18 13.35 -7.45 -4.61
CA ILE A 18 13.68 -8.31 -5.76
C ILE A 18 15.10 -7.97 -6.27
N PRO A 19 15.98 -8.95 -6.51
CA PRO A 19 17.32 -8.70 -7.00
C PRO A 19 17.31 -8.06 -8.40
N ASP A 20 18.17 -7.06 -8.63
CA ASP A 20 18.30 -6.39 -9.94
C ASP A 20 18.52 -7.39 -11.09
N ARG A 21 19.26 -8.48 -10.82
CA ARG A 21 19.50 -9.57 -11.79
C ARG A 21 18.23 -10.33 -12.14
N GLN A 22 17.34 -10.53 -11.19
CA GLN A 22 16.06 -11.21 -11.42
C GLN A 22 15.14 -10.34 -12.27
N ILE A 23 14.99 -9.04 -11.94
CA ILE A 23 14.25 -8.08 -12.79
C ILE A 23 14.84 -8.10 -14.20
N GLY A 24 16.17 -8.02 -14.32
CA GLY A 24 16.84 -8.03 -15.62
C GLY A 24 16.51 -9.25 -16.45
N LYS A 25 16.47 -10.45 -15.83
CA LYS A 25 16.10 -11.70 -16.49
C LYS A 25 14.66 -11.66 -17.01
N GLU A 26 13.73 -11.09 -16.24
CA GLU A 26 12.30 -11.01 -16.59
C GLU A 26 12.03 -10.05 -17.76
N ILE A 27 12.80 -8.94 -17.85
CA ILE A 27 12.57 -7.89 -18.87
C ILE A 27 13.62 -7.89 -20.01
N GLY A 28 14.55 -8.85 -20.00
CA GLY A 28 15.50 -9.04 -21.10
C GLY A 28 16.71 -8.09 -21.08
N ILE A 29 17.16 -7.59 -19.93
CA ILE A 29 18.35 -6.73 -19.79
C ILE A 29 19.28 -7.21 -18.66
N SER A 30 20.50 -6.67 -18.60
CA SER A 30 21.43 -7.02 -17.52
C SER A 30 21.01 -6.41 -16.17
N GLY A 31 21.35 -7.06 -15.04
CA GLY A 31 21.13 -6.52 -13.71
C GLY A 31 21.87 -5.18 -13.45
N VAL A 32 23.01 -4.96 -14.14
CA VAL A 32 23.73 -3.67 -14.09
C VAL A 32 22.90 -2.58 -14.78
N ALA A 33 22.27 -2.88 -15.91
CA ALA A 33 21.39 -1.95 -16.60
C ALA A 33 20.15 -1.63 -15.74
N VAL A 34 19.55 -2.62 -15.07
CA VAL A 34 18.46 -2.42 -14.11
C VAL A 34 18.89 -1.47 -13.00
N ARG A 35 20.03 -1.73 -12.36
CA ARG A 35 20.56 -0.86 -11.29
C ARG A 35 20.77 0.58 -11.76
N SER A 36 21.36 0.77 -12.93
CA SER A 36 21.58 2.09 -13.52
C SER A 36 20.24 2.84 -13.73
N ARG A 37 19.20 2.13 -14.23
CA ARG A 37 17.86 2.71 -14.43
C ARG A 37 17.18 3.07 -13.10
N ILE A 38 17.29 2.22 -12.08
CA ILE A 38 16.79 2.52 -10.72
C ILE A 38 17.43 3.80 -10.18
N GLN A 39 18.77 3.93 -10.29
CA GLN A 39 19.47 5.13 -9.85
C GLN A 39 19.03 6.38 -10.61
N LYS A 40 18.80 6.29 -11.91
CA LYS A 40 18.24 7.39 -12.72
C LYS A 40 16.82 7.76 -12.26
N MET A 41 15.98 6.79 -11.97
CA MET A 41 14.61 7.04 -11.46
C MET A 41 14.64 7.72 -10.08
N ILE A 42 15.55 7.34 -9.19
CA ILE A 42 15.76 8.00 -7.90
C ILE A 42 16.25 9.45 -8.13
N GLY A 43 17.29 9.64 -8.95
CA GLY A 43 17.83 10.97 -9.26
C GLY A 43 16.83 11.92 -9.90
N ARG A 44 15.86 11.40 -10.66
CA ARG A 44 14.75 12.16 -11.27
C ARG A 44 13.53 12.27 -10.35
N LYS A 45 13.61 11.82 -9.11
CA LYS A 45 12.51 11.81 -8.13
C LYS A 45 11.25 11.09 -8.64
N ILE A 46 11.42 10.09 -9.49
CA ILE A 46 10.34 9.16 -9.86
C ILE A 46 10.13 8.20 -8.70
N ILE A 47 11.21 7.59 -8.20
CA ILE A 47 11.20 6.83 -6.94
C ILE A 47 11.57 7.79 -5.82
N GLU A 48 10.65 8.06 -4.89
CA GLU A 48 10.89 8.92 -3.74
C GLU A 48 11.57 8.14 -2.61
N GLU A 49 11.04 6.97 -2.27
CA GLU A 49 11.61 6.09 -1.23
C GLU A 49 11.19 4.64 -1.42
N PHE A 50 11.98 3.72 -0.89
CA PHE A 50 11.58 2.33 -0.69
C PHE A 50 10.88 2.21 0.65
N ALA A 51 9.76 1.49 0.70
CA ALA A 51 8.90 1.44 1.85
C ALA A 51 8.56 0.00 2.28
N LEU A 52 8.40 -0.20 3.58
CA LEU A 52 7.73 -1.35 4.15
C LEU A 52 6.31 -0.94 4.49
N LYS A 53 5.32 -1.50 3.80
CA LYS A 53 3.92 -1.39 4.16
C LYS A 53 3.59 -2.51 5.16
N ILE A 54 2.91 -2.16 6.24
CA ILE A 54 2.38 -3.11 7.22
C ILE A 54 0.87 -3.06 7.10
N GLU A 55 0.22 -4.21 7.00
CA GLU A 55 -1.22 -4.29 6.97
C GLU A 55 -1.79 -3.96 8.36
N PRO A 56 -2.66 -2.95 8.48
CA PRO A 56 -3.14 -2.48 9.78
C PRO A 56 -3.78 -3.55 10.67
N PRO A 57 -4.52 -4.55 10.14
CA PRO A 57 -5.13 -5.60 10.96
C PRO A 57 -4.12 -6.40 11.79
N VAL A 58 -2.87 -6.56 11.33
CA VAL A 58 -1.84 -7.30 12.08
C VAL A 58 -1.38 -6.57 13.35
N LEU A 59 -1.69 -5.28 13.45
CA LEU A 59 -1.45 -4.43 14.62
C LEU A 59 -2.75 -4.08 15.37
N GLY A 60 -3.86 -4.75 15.04
CA GLY A 60 -5.16 -4.61 15.70
C GLY A 60 -5.95 -3.37 15.27
N TYR A 61 -5.73 -2.88 14.05
CA TYR A 61 -6.48 -1.75 13.50
C TYR A 61 -7.42 -2.19 12.39
N SER A 62 -8.60 -1.55 12.34
CA SER A 62 -9.43 -1.52 11.14
C SER A 62 -9.04 -0.34 10.24
N VAL A 63 -9.37 -0.42 8.96
CA VAL A 63 -9.09 0.62 7.97
C VAL A 63 -10.39 1.16 7.40
N LEU A 64 -10.54 2.49 7.46
CA LEU A 64 -11.65 3.19 6.83
C LEU A 64 -11.15 3.97 5.62
N TYR A 65 -11.79 3.79 4.47
CA TYR A 65 -11.52 4.53 3.24
C TYR A 65 -12.57 5.62 3.02
N PHE A 66 -12.10 6.74 2.51
CA PHE A 66 -12.89 7.90 2.15
C PHE A 66 -12.54 8.35 0.74
N VAL A 67 -13.55 8.62 -0.06
CA VAL A 67 -13.42 9.29 -1.35
C VAL A 67 -14.22 10.58 -1.24
N VAL A 68 -13.52 11.71 -1.25
CA VAL A 68 -14.12 13.04 -1.03
C VAL A 68 -13.75 14.01 -2.13
N VAL A 69 -14.60 15.02 -2.37
CA VAL A 69 -14.42 16.02 -3.43
C VAL A 69 -14.60 17.44 -2.89
N GLY A 70 -13.81 18.35 -3.40
CA GLY A 70 -14.09 19.79 -3.38
C GLY A 70 -13.53 20.58 -2.20
N LYS A 71 -12.64 20.00 -1.37
CA LYS A 71 -11.93 20.76 -0.33
C LYS A 71 -10.42 20.59 -0.41
N GLU A 72 -9.72 21.54 0.19
CA GLU A 72 -8.28 21.46 0.35
C GLU A 72 -7.90 20.23 1.18
N LEU A 73 -6.83 19.57 0.78
CA LEU A 73 -6.35 18.35 1.43
C LEU A 73 -6.11 18.52 2.93
N VAL A 74 -5.61 19.70 3.34
CA VAL A 74 -5.31 20.02 4.74
C VAL A 74 -6.59 20.00 5.59
N ASP A 75 -7.69 20.56 5.07
CA ASP A 75 -8.97 20.62 5.79
C ASP A 75 -9.55 19.21 5.97
N ILE A 76 -9.48 18.39 4.92
CA ILE A 76 -9.92 17.00 4.98
C ILE A 76 -9.09 16.25 6.02
N LEU A 77 -7.76 16.36 5.98
CA LEU A 77 -6.87 15.68 6.91
C LEU A 77 -7.08 16.12 8.36
N ASN A 78 -7.31 17.39 8.61
CA ASN A 78 -7.59 17.89 9.96
C ASN A 78 -8.86 17.26 10.55
N LYS A 79 -9.89 17.07 9.74
CA LYS A 79 -11.15 16.45 10.17
C LYS A 79 -11.00 14.94 10.40
N ILE A 80 -10.41 14.21 9.45
CA ILE A 80 -10.29 12.75 9.57
C ILE A 80 -9.33 12.32 10.68
N ARG A 81 -8.33 13.15 11.02
CA ARG A 81 -7.43 12.91 12.17
C ARG A 81 -8.15 12.89 13.52
N LEU A 82 -9.32 13.50 13.64
CA LEU A 82 -10.18 13.41 14.83
C LEU A 82 -10.84 12.02 14.95
N VAL A 83 -10.90 11.28 13.85
CA VAL A 83 -11.50 9.94 13.81
C VAL A 83 -10.44 8.84 13.97
N GLY A 84 -9.29 9.01 13.31
CA GLY A 84 -8.20 8.05 13.34
C GLY A 84 -6.93 8.57 12.67
N GLU A 85 -5.85 7.79 12.71
CA GLU A 85 -4.56 8.19 12.12
C GLU A 85 -4.53 7.93 10.62
N PRO A 86 -4.08 8.91 9.80
CA PRO A 86 -3.94 8.71 8.36
C PRO A 86 -2.99 7.55 8.03
N PHE A 87 -3.42 6.68 7.12
CA PHE A 87 -2.66 5.52 6.63
C PHE A 87 -2.26 5.68 5.17
N PHE A 88 -3.16 6.23 4.35
CA PHE A 88 -2.97 6.42 2.93
C PHE A 88 -3.69 7.69 2.48
N VAL A 89 -3.00 8.57 1.74
CA VAL A 89 -3.56 9.87 1.34
C VAL A 89 -3.13 10.19 -0.08
N VAL A 90 -4.09 10.29 -1.00
CA VAL A 90 -3.85 10.48 -2.43
C VAL A 90 -4.78 11.57 -2.97
N PRO A 91 -4.29 12.82 -3.07
CA PRO A 91 -4.98 13.82 -3.87
C PRO A 91 -4.92 13.44 -5.36
N CYS A 92 -6.08 13.47 -6.01
CA CYS A 92 -6.26 13.10 -7.42
C CYS A 92 -6.60 14.31 -8.29
N VAL A 93 -6.60 14.10 -9.60
CA VAL A 93 -7.11 15.06 -10.58
C VAL A 93 -8.61 15.26 -10.36
N GLY A 94 -9.13 16.44 -10.71
CA GLY A 94 -10.56 16.76 -10.56
C GLY A 94 -10.99 17.10 -9.14
N GLY A 95 -10.05 17.42 -8.22
CA GLY A 95 -10.38 17.80 -6.84
C GLY A 95 -10.82 16.63 -5.96
N VAL A 96 -10.63 15.40 -6.41
CA VAL A 96 -10.90 14.19 -5.62
C VAL A 96 -9.72 13.91 -4.69
N THR A 97 -10.02 13.52 -3.46
CA THR A 97 -9.03 12.97 -2.52
C THR A 97 -9.48 11.57 -2.09
N VAL A 98 -8.63 10.60 -2.32
CA VAL A 98 -8.75 9.25 -1.74
C VAL A 98 -7.86 9.22 -0.51
N CYS A 99 -8.44 8.92 0.64
CA CYS A 99 -7.68 8.77 1.87
C CYS A 99 -8.21 7.62 2.72
N SER A 100 -7.34 7.09 3.55
CA SER A 100 -7.71 6.10 4.55
C SER A 100 -7.07 6.42 5.89
N ILE A 101 -7.77 5.99 6.94
CA ILE A 101 -7.31 6.09 8.32
C ILE A 101 -7.33 4.71 8.97
N VAL A 102 -6.50 4.54 9.99
CA VAL A 102 -6.55 3.38 10.86
C VAL A 102 -7.27 3.73 12.16
N VAL A 103 -8.10 2.83 12.64
CA VAL A 103 -8.90 2.97 13.86
C VAL A 103 -8.80 1.70 14.71
N LYS A 104 -8.73 1.83 16.05
CA LYS A 104 -8.72 0.69 17.00
C LYS A 104 -10.11 0.36 17.53
N GLU A 105 -10.98 1.35 17.55
CA GLU A 105 -12.34 1.22 18.07
C GLU A 105 -13.29 0.71 16.98
N ASP A 106 -14.56 0.49 17.34
CA ASP A 106 -15.58 0.01 16.42
C ASP A 106 -15.63 0.83 15.12
N PRO A 107 -15.36 0.20 13.96
CA PRO A 107 -15.32 0.91 12.68
C PRO A 107 -16.63 1.58 12.30
N LYS A 108 -17.77 1.02 12.70
CA LYS A 108 -19.10 1.57 12.37
C LYS A 108 -19.31 2.90 13.08
N THR A 109 -19.02 2.96 14.37
CA THR A 109 -19.09 4.19 15.17
C THR A 109 -18.15 5.26 14.61
N LYS A 110 -16.92 4.87 14.22
CA LYS A 110 -15.95 5.79 13.61
C LYS A 110 -16.39 6.27 12.23
N MET A 111 -17.05 5.44 11.42
CA MET A 111 -17.62 5.88 10.14
C MET A 111 -18.73 6.93 10.33
N GLU A 112 -19.63 6.75 11.30
CA GLU A 112 -20.68 7.75 11.57
C GLU A 112 -20.08 9.06 12.07
N LEU A 113 -19.08 9.01 12.94
CA LEU A 113 -18.35 10.22 13.37
C LEU A 113 -17.70 10.93 12.17
N ALA A 114 -17.06 10.18 11.27
CA ALA A 114 -16.45 10.75 10.07
C ALA A 114 -17.47 11.39 9.15
N LYS A 115 -18.64 10.78 8.92
CA LYS A 115 -19.72 11.37 8.14
C LYS A 115 -20.19 12.72 8.73
N ASN A 116 -20.32 12.79 10.05
CA ASN A 116 -20.72 14.02 10.74
C ASN A 116 -19.67 15.14 10.61
N LEU A 117 -18.38 14.79 10.70
CA LEU A 117 -17.29 15.75 10.56
C LEU A 117 -17.09 16.23 9.12
N LEU A 118 -17.46 15.40 8.14
CA LEU A 118 -17.33 15.67 6.71
C LEU A 118 -18.66 16.18 6.09
N ASN A 119 -19.63 16.64 6.90
CA ASN A 119 -20.95 17.09 6.43
C ASN A 119 -20.91 18.27 5.44
N ASP A 120 -19.84 19.06 5.46
CA ASP A 120 -19.59 20.20 4.57
C ASP A 120 -18.71 19.82 3.35
N VAL A 121 -18.42 18.54 3.17
CA VAL A 121 -17.61 17.99 2.07
C VAL A 121 -18.47 17.01 1.28
N ARG A 122 -18.35 17.04 -0.05
CA ARG A 122 -19.02 16.04 -0.89
C ARG A 122 -18.29 14.69 -0.74
N VAL A 123 -18.89 13.79 0.01
CA VAL A 123 -18.41 12.44 0.19
C VAL A 123 -18.99 11.56 -0.91
N LEU A 124 -18.13 10.93 -1.74
CA LEU A 124 -18.52 9.99 -2.78
C LEU A 124 -18.63 8.57 -2.22
N SER A 125 -17.72 8.18 -1.34
CA SER A 125 -17.71 6.84 -0.74
C SER A 125 -17.04 6.85 0.63
N ILE A 126 -17.60 6.08 1.57
CA ILE A 126 -16.96 5.69 2.84
C ILE A 126 -17.20 4.20 3.01
N PHE A 127 -16.13 3.44 3.27
CA PHE A 127 -16.25 2.00 3.55
C PHE A 127 -15.11 1.50 4.42
N GLU A 128 -15.38 0.42 5.15
CA GLU A 128 -14.36 -0.33 5.86
C GLU A 128 -13.67 -1.29 4.88
N ALA A 129 -12.35 -1.21 4.80
CA ALA A 129 -11.55 -2.14 4.02
C ALA A 129 -11.29 -3.39 4.85
N LYS A 130 -11.83 -4.53 4.41
CA LYS A 130 -11.59 -5.83 5.02
C LYS A 130 -10.87 -6.73 4.04
N ASN A 131 -9.67 -7.18 4.41
CA ASN A 131 -8.99 -8.26 3.72
C ASN A 131 -9.07 -9.51 4.60
N PRO A 132 -9.90 -10.51 4.24
CA PRO A 132 -10.08 -11.73 5.04
C PRO A 132 -8.86 -12.66 5.02
N GLU A 133 -7.90 -12.43 4.14
CA GLU A 133 -6.72 -13.29 3.96
C GLU A 133 -5.55 -12.87 4.84
N ILE A 134 -5.60 -11.68 5.46
CA ILE A 134 -4.54 -11.24 6.36
C ILE A 134 -4.60 -12.05 7.65
N ARG A 135 -3.60 -12.88 7.84
CA ARG A 135 -3.37 -13.66 9.05
C ARG A 135 -2.16 -13.09 9.76
N SER A 136 -2.22 -12.89 11.10
CA SER A 136 -0.97 -12.94 11.84
C SER A 136 -1.10 -12.70 13.32
N ASP A 137 -0.36 -13.51 14.06
CA ASP A 137 0.12 -13.19 15.39
C ASP A 137 1.58 -12.77 15.29
N LEU A 138 1.85 -11.48 15.48
CA LEU A 138 3.22 -10.96 15.46
C LEU A 138 3.99 -11.40 16.71
N THR A 139 5.08 -12.11 16.52
CA THR A 139 6.03 -12.46 17.60
C THR A 139 6.91 -11.28 17.96
N LYS A 140 7.65 -11.37 19.09
CA LYS A 140 8.69 -10.37 19.43
C LYS A 140 9.73 -10.25 18.33
N THR A 141 10.14 -11.38 17.76
CA THR A 141 11.11 -11.44 16.66
C THR A 141 10.59 -10.68 15.43
N ASP A 142 9.33 -10.89 15.06
CA ASP A 142 8.72 -10.21 13.92
C ASP A 142 8.71 -8.69 14.12
N ILE A 143 8.35 -8.22 15.32
CA ILE A 143 8.32 -6.78 15.66
C ILE A 143 9.72 -6.15 15.59
N GLU A 144 10.76 -6.83 16.10
CA GLU A 144 12.14 -6.31 16.02
C GLU A 144 12.63 -6.23 14.56
N ILE A 145 12.32 -7.25 13.75
CA ILE A 145 12.68 -7.26 12.33
C ILE A 145 11.93 -6.17 11.57
N ILE A 146 10.63 -5.99 11.83
CA ILE A 146 9.80 -4.93 11.24
C ILE A 146 10.39 -3.54 11.57
N ASP A 147 10.75 -3.29 12.83
CA ASP A 147 11.31 -1.99 13.25
C ASP A 147 12.63 -1.65 12.53
N ILE A 148 13.47 -2.65 12.29
CA ILE A 148 14.69 -2.48 11.51
C ILE A 148 14.37 -2.14 10.05
N LEU A 149 13.39 -2.84 9.48
CA LEU A 149 13.01 -2.72 8.07
C LEU A 149 12.19 -1.47 7.76
N LEU A 150 11.50 -0.88 8.73
CA LEU A 150 10.85 0.43 8.59
C LEU A 150 11.85 1.55 8.29
N LYS A 151 13.11 1.40 8.72
CA LYS A 151 14.19 2.37 8.44
C LYS A 151 14.85 2.14 7.09
N ASN A 152 14.97 0.87 6.68
CA ASN A 152 15.50 0.50 5.38
C ASN A 152 14.96 -0.87 4.96
N PRO A 153 13.91 -0.91 4.11
CA PRO A 153 13.27 -2.15 3.70
C PRO A 153 14.14 -3.03 2.79
N ARG A 154 15.21 -2.49 2.21
CA ARG A 154 16.14 -3.22 1.32
C ARG A 154 17.37 -3.81 2.02
N LEU A 155 17.45 -3.76 3.35
CA LEU A 155 18.55 -4.38 4.10
C LEU A 155 18.67 -5.87 3.78
N LYS A 156 19.91 -6.35 3.60
CA LYS A 156 20.19 -7.77 3.41
C LYS A 156 19.92 -8.56 4.69
N ILE A 157 19.66 -9.86 4.56
CA ILE A 157 19.34 -10.74 5.69
C ILE A 157 20.48 -10.73 6.73
N GLU A 158 21.76 -10.72 6.26
CA GLU A 158 22.93 -10.66 7.11
C GLU A 158 23.01 -9.36 7.93
N GLU A 159 22.60 -8.24 7.33
CA GLU A 159 22.57 -6.94 8.01
C GLU A 159 21.44 -6.87 9.04
N ILE A 160 20.26 -7.45 8.73
CA ILE A 160 19.14 -7.56 9.66
C ILE A 160 19.57 -8.47 10.83
N SER A 161 20.17 -9.61 10.56
CA SER A 161 20.72 -10.55 11.55
C SER A 161 21.69 -9.84 12.50
N LYS A 162 22.65 -9.09 11.97
CA LYS A 162 23.63 -8.33 12.75
C LYS A 162 22.98 -7.27 13.64
N ARG A 163 21.94 -6.57 13.14
CA ARG A 163 21.27 -5.49 13.88
C ARG A 163 20.30 -6.00 14.95
N SER A 164 19.63 -7.12 14.68
CA SER A 164 18.64 -7.72 15.57
C SER A 164 19.25 -8.67 16.60
N GLY A 165 20.45 -9.18 16.37
CA GLY A 165 21.07 -10.26 17.15
C GLY A 165 20.49 -11.65 16.86
N PHE A 166 19.55 -11.78 15.92
CA PHE A 166 18.98 -13.07 15.54
C PHE A 166 19.82 -13.77 14.45
N SER A 167 19.77 -15.10 14.40
CA SER A 167 20.41 -15.83 13.30
C SER A 167 19.79 -15.50 11.94
N THR A 168 20.56 -15.61 10.84
CA THR A 168 20.03 -15.44 9.47
C THR A 168 18.86 -16.36 9.19
N LYS A 169 18.89 -17.61 9.71
CA LYS A 169 17.79 -18.58 9.59
C LYS A 169 16.50 -18.06 10.26
N THR A 170 16.63 -17.47 11.45
CA THR A 170 15.50 -16.86 12.16
C THR A 170 14.92 -15.68 11.41
N VAL A 171 15.79 -14.79 10.89
CA VAL A 171 15.37 -13.63 10.08
C VAL A 171 14.63 -14.09 8.81
N THR A 172 15.20 -15.03 8.06
CA THR A 172 14.57 -15.57 6.83
C THR A 172 13.18 -16.14 7.15
N ARG A 173 13.08 -17.00 8.17
CA ARG A 173 11.81 -17.64 8.56
C ARG A 173 10.75 -16.61 8.95
N SER A 174 11.12 -15.55 9.68
CA SER A 174 10.22 -14.47 10.04
C SER A 174 9.75 -13.69 8.82
N LEU A 175 10.66 -13.34 7.91
CA LEU A 175 10.31 -12.62 6.67
C LEU A 175 9.39 -13.44 5.77
N ASP A 176 9.70 -14.73 5.60
CA ASP A 176 8.86 -15.64 4.79
C ASP A 176 7.45 -15.76 5.37
N LYS A 177 7.33 -15.92 6.71
CA LYS A 177 6.05 -15.92 7.41
C LYS A 177 5.28 -14.63 7.14
N LEU A 178 5.89 -13.48 7.44
CA LEU A 178 5.25 -12.17 7.31
C LEU A 178 4.77 -11.87 5.88
N GLN A 179 5.52 -12.31 4.86
CA GLN A 179 5.12 -12.15 3.46
C GLN A 179 4.04 -13.15 3.04
N ASN A 180 4.14 -14.42 3.46
CA ASN A 180 3.15 -15.45 3.13
C ASN A 180 1.80 -15.18 3.81
N ASP A 181 1.82 -14.58 5.01
CA ASP A 181 0.62 -14.15 5.75
C ASP A 181 0.06 -12.82 5.23
N GLU A 182 0.66 -12.23 4.18
CA GLU A 182 0.34 -10.90 3.66
C GLU A 182 0.36 -9.79 4.73
N ALA A 183 1.09 -10.01 5.83
CA ALA A 183 1.21 -9.07 6.93
C ALA A 183 2.04 -7.83 6.57
N ILE A 184 2.99 -7.99 5.65
CA ILE A 184 3.86 -6.92 5.17
C ILE A 184 4.02 -6.98 3.65
N GLN A 185 4.26 -5.80 3.07
CA GLN A 185 4.62 -5.66 1.65
C GLN A 185 5.86 -4.77 1.53
N PHE A 186 6.87 -5.28 0.83
CA PHE A 186 8.03 -4.49 0.41
C PHE A 186 7.70 -3.75 -0.88
N THR A 187 7.60 -2.44 -0.82
CA THR A 187 7.15 -1.60 -1.93
C THR A 187 8.01 -0.34 -2.06
N LEU A 188 7.57 0.62 -2.83
CA LEU A 188 8.16 1.95 -2.92
C LEU A 188 7.07 3.02 -3.01
N ILE A 189 7.44 4.26 -2.74
CA ILE A 189 6.64 5.44 -3.02
C ILE A 189 7.24 6.12 -4.25
N TYR A 190 6.38 6.43 -5.21
CA TYR A 190 6.76 7.13 -6.43
C TYR A 190 5.96 8.42 -6.61
N ASP A 191 6.52 9.38 -7.34
CA ASP A 191 5.80 10.60 -7.73
C ASP A 191 5.11 10.39 -9.08
N PRO A 192 3.77 10.32 -9.12
CA PRO A 192 3.02 10.15 -10.36
C PRO A 192 3.32 11.19 -11.43
N ARG A 193 3.66 12.43 -11.00
CA ARG A 193 3.92 13.56 -11.89
C ARG A 193 5.24 13.44 -12.66
N ASN A 194 6.17 12.63 -12.14
CA ASN A 194 7.50 12.46 -12.70
C ASN A 194 7.63 11.23 -13.63
N MET A 195 6.52 10.53 -13.90
CA MET A 195 6.50 9.33 -14.76
C MET A 195 6.62 9.63 -16.27
N GLY A 196 6.72 10.92 -16.66
CA GLY A 196 6.89 11.32 -18.06
C GLY A 196 5.63 11.08 -18.90
N GLU A 197 5.74 10.27 -19.94
CA GLU A 197 4.63 9.96 -20.84
C GLU A 197 3.61 8.97 -20.24
N PHE A 198 3.95 8.31 -19.12
CA PHE A 198 3.08 7.33 -18.48
C PHE A 198 2.23 7.98 -17.39
N ILE A 199 0.94 7.76 -17.47
CA ILE A 199 -0.06 8.24 -16.52
C ILE A 199 -0.48 7.06 -15.65
N PRO A 200 -0.09 7.01 -14.37
CA PRO A 200 -0.62 6.02 -13.45
C PRO A 200 -2.03 6.40 -13.04
N PHE A 201 -2.90 5.41 -12.90
CA PHE A 201 -4.27 5.59 -12.42
C PHE A 201 -4.73 4.40 -11.62
N ALA A 202 -5.77 4.58 -10.84
CA ALA A 202 -6.42 3.52 -10.10
C ALA A 202 -7.89 3.43 -10.49
N ILE A 203 -8.43 2.22 -10.52
CA ILE A 203 -9.85 1.95 -10.68
C ILE A 203 -10.33 1.22 -9.42
N LEU A 204 -11.26 1.83 -8.70
CA LEU A 204 -12.00 1.17 -7.64
C LEU A 204 -13.19 0.46 -8.28
N VAL A 205 -13.17 -0.85 -8.24
CA VAL A 205 -14.20 -1.74 -8.78
C VAL A 205 -15.10 -2.20 -7.63
N SER A 206 -16.39 -1.93 -7.69
CA SER A 206 -17.37 -2.58 -6.83
C SER A 206 -17.83 -3.88 -7.49
N VAL A 207 -17.80 -4.96 -6.75
CA VAL A 207 -18.08 -6.30 -7.26
C VAL A 207 -19.42 -6.79 -6.75
N GLN A 208 -20.22 -7.37 -7.65
CA GLN A 208 -21.42 -8.12 -7.31
C GLN A 208 -21.16 -9.61 -7.49
N GLY A 209 -21.28 -10.38 -6.40
CA GLY A 209 -21.04 -11.81 -6.40
C GLY A 209 -19.62 -12.22 -6.00
N ASP A 210 -18.98 -13.11 -6.76
CA ASP A 210 -17.68 -13.70 -6.39
C ASP A 210 -16.51 -12.81 -6.79
N VAL A 211 -15.91 -12.16 -5.79
CA VAL A 211 -14.76 -11.27 -5.96
C VAL A 211 -13.55 -12.01 -6.56
N LYS A 212 -13.30 -13.27 -6.17
CA LYS A 212 -12.15 -14.04 -6.68
C LYS A 212 -12.30 -14.34 -8.17
N LYS A 213 -13.48 -14.72 -8.61
CA LYS A 213 -13.77 -14.95 -10.04
C LYS A 213 -13.64 -13.66 -10.85
N THR A 214 -14.20 -12.57 -10.35
CA THR A 214 -14.09 -11.26 -11.01
C THR A 214 -12.63 -10.81 -11.09
N LEU A 215 -11.84 -10.98 -10.02
CA LEU A 215 -10.41 -10.69 -10.02
C LEU A 215 -9.66 -11.49 -11.09
N LEU A 216 -9.92 -12.79 -11.22
CA LEU A 216 -9.28 -13.64 -12.23
C LEU A 216 -9.60 -13.18 -13.66
N ARG A 217 -10.83 -12.75 -13.94
CA ARG A 217 -11.21 -12.18 -15.24
C ARG A 217 -10.47 -10.87 -15.51
N LEU A 218 -10.44 -9.97 -14.53
CA LEU A 218 -9.70 -8.71 -14.63
C LEU A 218 -8.20 -8.94 -14.85
N GLN A 219 -7.60 -9.87 -14.13
CA GLN A 219 -6.19 -10.21 -14.30
C GLN A 219 -5.89 -10.79 -15.68
N LYS A 220 -6.74 -11.68 -16.19
CA LYS A 220 -6.60 -12.27 -17.53
C LYS A 220 -6.65 -11.21 -18.61
N GLU A 221 -7.59 -10.27 -18.51
CA GLU A 221 -7.83 -9.25 -19.55
C GLU A 221 -6.79 -8.13 -19.51
N PHE A 222 -6.38 -7.67 -18.33
CA PHE A 222 -5.60 -6.45 -18.14
C PHE A 222 -4.16 -6.66 -17.64
N THR A 223 -3.61 -7.87 -17.66
CA THR A 223 -2.27 -8.21 -17.14
C THR A 223 -1.18 -7.21 -17.54
N ARG A 224 -1.20 -6.72 -18.79
CA ARG A 224 -0.16 -5.81 -19.32
C ARG A 224 -0.34 -4.35 -18.93
N ALA A 225 -1.48 -3.99 -18.37
CA ALA A 225 -1.82 -2.63 -17.96
C ALA A 225 -1.60 -2.41 -16.46
N PHE A 226 -1.36 -3.46 -15.67
CA PHE A 226 -1.13 -3.32 -14.24
C PHE A 226 0.25 -2.72 -13.93
N LEU A 227 0.23 -1.72 -13.08
CA LEU A 227 1.43 -1.14 -12.48
C LEU A 227 1.87 -1.94 -11.24
N GLN A 228 0.90 -2.40 -10.46
CA GLN A 228 1.12 -3.29 -9.31
C GLN A 228 -0.05 -4.26 -9.13
N LYS A 229 0.12 -5.26 -8.25
CA LYS A 229 -0.94 -6.21 -7.90
C LYS A 229 -2.20 -5.48 -7.41
N PRO A 230 -3.40 -5.92 -7.83
CA PRO A 230 -4.66 -5.40 -7.30
C PRO A 230 -4.77 -5.59 -5.78
N PHE A 231 -5.41 -4.64 -5.10
CA PHE A 231 -5.87 -4.84 -3.72
C PHE A 231 -7.29 -5.37 -3.72
N VAL A 232 -7.52 -6.37 -2.88
CA VAL A 232 -8.81 -7.08 -2.80
C VAL A 232 -9.42 -6.87 -1.43
N HIS A 233 -10.70 -6.50 -1.44
CA HIS A 233 -11.56 -6.39 -0.28
C HIS A 233 -12.77 -7.33 -0.44
N ILE A 234 -13.66 -7.38 0.53
CA ILE A 234 -14.81 -8.31 0.52
C ILE A 234 -15.69 -8.12 -0.73
N ASP A 235 -15.95 -6.86 -1.12
CA ASP A 235 -16.84 -6.49 -2.23
C ASP A 235 -16.20 -5.49 -3.21
N LYS A 236 -14.89 -5.25 -3.07
CA LYS A 236 -14.16 -4.26 -3.87
C LYS A 236 -12.80 -4.75 -4.30
N ILE A 237 -12.39 -4.29 -5.49
CA ILE A 237 -11.04 -4.51 -6.01
C ILE A 237 -10.47 -3.14 -6.40
N VAL A 238 -9.24 -2.85 -6.00
CA VAL A 238 -8.52 -1.66 -6.47
C VAL A 238 -7.47 -2.11 -7.48
N LEU A 239 -7.64 -1.68 -8.73
CA LEU A 239 -6.69 -1.92 -9.81
C LEU A 239 -5.75 -0.72 -9.90
N PHE A 240 -4.45 -0.97 -9.88
CA PHE A 240 -3.43 0.04 -10.12
C PHE A 240 -2.84 -0.17 -11.50
N MET A 241 -3.07 0.78 -12.38
CA MET A 241 -2.78 0.64 -13.79
C MET A 241 -1.96 1.84 -14.31
N TYR A 242 -1.49 1.76 -15.53
CA TYR A 242 -0.86 2.86 -16.22
C TYR A 242 -1.23 2.89 -17.71
N SER A 243 -1.15 4.06 -18.31
CA SER A 243 -1.34 4.26 -19.74
C SER A 243 -0.40 5.35 -20.25
N ASP A 244 -0.11 5.32 -21.52
CA ASP A 244 0.62 6.37 -22.25
C ASP A 244 -0.31 7.43 -22.86
N ASN A 245 -1.63 7.30 -22.65
CA ASN A 245 -2.62 8.19 -23.24
C ASN A 245 -3.87 8.28 -22.36
N ILE A 246 -4.34 9.51 -22.11
CA ILE A 246 -5.53 9.78 -21.30
C ILE A 246 -6.80 9.15 -21.89
N PHE A 247 -6.96 9.13 -23.21
CA PHE A 247 -8.14 8.55 -23.86
C PHE A 247 -8.16 7.02 -23.74
N LYS A 248 -7.00 6.36 -23.71
CA LYS A 248 -6.92 4.93 -23.41
C LYS A 248 -7.32 4.60 -21.97
N ILE A 249 -7.16 5.54 -21.04
CA ILE A 249 -7.62 5.36 -19.65
C ILE A 249 -9.13 5.23 -19.60
N ASP A 250 -9.85 6.07 -20.33
CA ASP A 250 -11.32 5.99 -20.44
C ASP A 250 -11.76 4.65 -21.06
N ASP A 251 -11.12 4.22 -22.14
CA ASP A 251 -11.38 2.90 -22.76
C ASP A 251 -11.12 1.74 -21.79
N LEU A 252 -10.02 1.78 -21.07
CA LEU A 252 -9.70 0.76 -20.05
C LEU A 252 -10.74 0.75 -18.93
N SER A 253 -11.17 1.91 -18.47
CA SER A 253 -12.21 2.02 -17.43
C SER A 253 -13.55 1.43 -17.89
N ARG A 254 -13.97 1.71 -19.14
CA ARG A 254 -15.19 1.11 -19.72
C ARG A 254 -15.06 -0.40 -19.84
N ARG A 255 -13.94 -0.91 -20.37
CA ARG A 255 -13.70 -2.34 -20.48
C ARG A 255 -13.66 -3.06 -19.12
N VAL A 256 -13.15 -2.40 -18.08
CA VAL A 256 -13.21 -2.93 -16.70
C VAL A 256 -14.67 -3.03 -16.24
N HIS A 257 -15.49 -2.01 -16.52
CA HIS A 257 -16.91 -2.01 -16.18
C HIS A 257 -17.68 -3.16 -16.87
N ASP A 258 -17.29 -3.52 -18.11
CA ASP A 258 -17.95 -4.56 -18.90
C ASP A 258 -17.57 -6.00 -18.45
N ILE A 259 -16.65 -6.16 -17.51
CA ILE A 259 -16.28 -7.48 -16.96
C ILE A 259 -17.42 -8.03 -16.12
N GLU A 260 -17.80 -9.27 -16.39
CA GLU A 260 -18.83 -9.98 -15.60
C GLU A 260 -18.50 -10.04 -14.12
N GLY A 261 -19.42 -9.58 -13.28
CA GLY A 261 -19.28 -9.44 -11.83
C GLY A 261 -18.88 -8.03 -11.36
N VAL A 262 -18.57 -7.12 -12.29
CA VAL A 262 -18.38 -5.71 -11.98
C VAL A 262 -19.74 -5.01 -11.91
N ASN A 263 -19.98 -4.29 -10.82
CA ASN A 263 -21.20 -3.49 -10.61
C ASN A 263 -20.99 -2.02 -10.94
N SER A 264 -19.86 -1.45 -10.52
CA SER A 264 -19.48 -0.06 -10.81
C SER A 264 -17.97 0.12 -10.77
N VAL A 265 -17.50 1.19 -11.39
CA VAL A 265 -16.10 1.58 -11.43
C VAL A 265 -15.96 3.07 -11.13
N ASP A 266 -14.96 3.43 -10.32
CA ASP A 266 -14.55 4.80 -10.07
C ASP A 266 -13.08 4.96 -10.47
N LEU A 267 -12.79 5.94 -11.34
CA LEU A 267 -11.46 6.21 -11.86
C LEU A 267 -10.76 7.32 -11.07
N PHE A 268 -9.50 7.11 -10.69
CA PHE A 268 -8.67 8.07 -9.97
C PHE A 268 -7.30 8.23 -10.63
N ILE A 269 -6.91 9.46 -10.93
CA ILE A 269 -5.57 9.80 -11.43
C ILE A 269 -4.83 10.50 -10.28
N PRO A 270 -3.84 9.85 -9.64
CA PRO A 270 -3.14 10.40 -8.49
C PRO A 270 -2.22 11.55 -8.90
N LYS A 271 -2.22 12.64 -8.11
CA LYS A 271 -1.23 13.73 -8.20
C LYS A 271 -0.04 13.50 -7.28
N LYS A 272 -0.28 12.83 -6.15
CA LYS A 272 0.73 12.48 -5.15
C LYS A 272 0.25 11.27 -4.36
N ILE A 273 1.20 10.44 -3.89
CA ILE A 273 0.92 9.28 -3.05
C ILE A 273 1.65 9.49 -1.73
N ASN A 274 0.92 9.42 -0.61
CA ASN A 274 1.49 9.52 0.72
C ASN A 274 1.06 8.32 1.57
N PHE A 275 2.04 7.70 2.23
CA PHE A 275 1.84 6.65 3.24
C PHE A 275 2.38 7.13 4.59
N PRO A 276 1.57 7.83 5.41
CA PRO A 276 1.98 8.20 6.75
C PRO A 276 2.26 6.97 7.62
N GLN A 277 3.48 6.89 8.17
CA GLN A 277 3.93 5.75 8.98
C GLN A 277 3.95 6.05 10.49
N LYS A 278 3.45 7.20 10.91
CA LYS A 278 3.48 7.59 12.33
C LYS A 278 2.77 6.56 13.21
N TRP A 279 1.55 6.15 12.83
CA TRP A 279 0.76 5.17 13.56
C TRP A 279 1.48 3.82 13.77
N VAL A 280 2.24 3.36 12.75
CA VAL A 280 3.05 2.13 12.85
C VAL A 280 4.16 2.29 13.87
N LYS A 281 4.92 3.39 13.78
CA LYS A 281 6.05 3.67 14.70
C LYS A 281 5.56 3.75 16.13
N ASP A 282 4.51 4.52 16.38
CA ASP A 282 3.90 4.70 17.70
C ASP A 282 3.42 3.35 18.27
N THR A 283 2.78 2.52 17.42
CA THR A 283 2.29 1.20 17.84
C THR A 283 3.43 0.25 18.19
N ILE A 284 4.47 0.18 17.36
CA ILE A 284 5.64 -0.67 17.62
C ILE A 284 6.34 -0.25 18.91
N GLU A 285 6.49 1.05 19.14
CA GLU A 285 7.05 1.56 20.40
C GLU A 285 6.20 1.17 21.62
N GLN A 286 4.87 1.30 21.54
CA GLN A 286 3.96 0.88 22.59
C GLN A 286 4.07 -0.62 22.89
N VAL A 287 4.10 -1.46 21.86
CA VAL A 287 4.25 -2.92 22.03
C VAL A 287 5.61 -3.27 22.64
N LYS A 288 6.68 -2.58 22.26
CA LYS A 288 8.01 -2.78 22.88
C LYS A 288 8.04 -2.37 24.35
N ARG A 289 7.39 -1.27 24.70
CA ARG A 289 7.31 -0.78 26.10
C ARG A 289 6.49 -1.73 26.99
N SER A 290 5.30 -2.12 26.56
CA SER A 290 4.45 -3.05 27.35
C SER A 290 5.11 -4.41 27.58
N LYS A 291 5.84 -4.93 26.59
CA LYS A 291 6.60 -6.18 26.73
C LYS A 291 7.85 -6.05 27.62
N ARG A 292 8.42 -4.84 27.77
CA ARG A 292 9.51 -4.59 28.74
C ARG A 292 9.01 -4.53 30.17
N LEU A 293 7.82 -3.95 30.41
CA LEU A 293 7.20 -3.90 31.76
C LEU A 293 6.85 -5.29 32.32
N HIS A 294 6.47 -6.24 31.44
CA HIS A 294 6.21 -7.63 31.86
C HIS A 294 7.47 -8.46 32.12
N LEU A 295 8.67 -7.93 31.86
CA LEU A 295 9.96 -8.57 32.08
C LEU A 295 10.71 -7.98 33.31
N MET A 296 10.18 -6.93 33.93
CA MET A 296 10.72 -6.46 35.22
C MET A 296 10.20 -7.38 36.32
N PRO A 297 11.09 -8.03 37.11
CA PRO A 297 10.66 -8.76 38.29
C PRO A 297 9.96 -7.77 39.23
N GLU A 298 8.83 -8.19 39.81
CA GLU A 298 8.21 -7.46 40.91
C GLU A 298 9.29 -7.29 42.01
N ILE A 299 9.75 -6.06 42.20
CA ILE A 299 10.57 -5.70 43.32
C ILE A 299 9.61 -5.70 44.51
N HIS A 300 9.54 -6.85 45.21
CA HIS A 300 8.90 -6.92 46.49
C HIS A 300 9.71 -6.06 47.48
N SER A 301 9.16 -4.91 47.81
CA SER A 301 9.57 -4.07 48.94
C SER A 301 9.01 -4.65 50.23
#